data_75cc9b2bcde919dbe0dcdb332d41008e
#
_entry.id   75cc9b2bcde919dbe0dcdb332d41008e
#
_cell.length_a   1.000
_cell.length_b   1.000
_cell.length_c   1.000
_cell.angle_alpha   90.00
_cell.angle_beta   90.00
_cell.angle_gamma   90.00
#
_symmetry.space_group_name_H-M   'P 1'
#
loop_
_entity.id
_entity.type
_entity.pdbx_description
1 polymer ?
#
loop_
_entity_poly.entity_id
_entity_poly.type
_entity_poly.pdbx_seq_one_letter_code
_entity_poly.pdbx_strand_id
1 'polypeptide(L)'
;GQKYVFDIQDPTMTGHEFKLSTTQDGTHTSGGTEYIRGVVKDTTSIELTVDHTAPAQLYYYDTAGTNKGGIINITGASSPIEYKFTINTVQQPTLSVTRGNKYVFLLSDKTMGFHTVKFSEIINGTWNGGVEYTSKITRVNDSIIFEPDDNTPNVLYYYSDQYSNIGGIINITGQGIPI
;
A
#
# COMPACT_ATOMS: atom_id res chain seq x y z
N GLY A 1 -0.05 4.93 -14.77
CA GLY A 1 0.88 3.96 -15.26
C GLY A 1 1.22 4.14 -16.73
N GLN A 2 2.48 4.31 -17.02
CA GLN A 2 2.96 4.33 -18.41
C GLN A 2 3.35 2.92 -18.80
N LYS A 3 3.02 2.52 -20.05
CA LYS A 3 3.28 1.19 -20.61
C LYS A 3 4.48 1.25 -21.53
N TYR A 4 5.39 0.31 -21.35
CA TYR A 4 6.56 0.09 -22.20
C TYR A 4 6.48 -1.31 -22.80
N VAL A 5 6.87 -1.44 -24.07
CA VAL A 5 6.84 -2.72 -24.78
C VAL A 5 8.26 -3.03 -25.25
N PHE A 6 8.75 -4.19 -24.86
CA PHE A 6 10.03 -4.73 -25.32
C PHE A 6 9.72 -5.80 -26.36
N ASP A 7 10.13 -5.57 -27.60
CA ASP A 7 10.04 -6.55 -28.69
C ASP A 7 11.12 -7.62 -28.48
N ILE A 8 10.72 -8.89 -28.47
CA ILE A 8 11.61 -10.04 -28.29
C ILE A 8 11.61 -10.98 -29.51
N GLN A 9 11.18 -10.50 -30.68
CA GLN A 9 11.11 -11.30 -31.90
C GLN A 9 12.43 -11.34 -32.70
N ASP A 10 13.41 -10.51 -32.35
CA ASP A 10 14.68 -10.50 -33.07
C ASP A 10 15.31 -11.89 -33.05
N PRO A 11 15.83 -12.41 -34.21
CA PRO A 11 16.47 -13.72 -34.28
C PRO A 11 17.62 -13.91 -33.30
N THR A 12 18.28 -12.83 -32.87
CA THR A 12 19.35 -12.88 -31.87
C THR A 12 18.84 -13.26 -30.49
N MET A 13 17.53 -13.18 -30.26
CA MET A 13 16.88 -13.63 -29.01
C MET A 13 16.73 -15.15 -28.94
N THR A 14 17.04 -15.90 -29.99
CA THR A 14 16.93 -17.36 -29.97
C THR A 14 17.82 -17.97 -28.90
N GLY A 15 17.21 -18.69 -27.97
CA GLY A 15 17.93 -19.28 -26.82
C GLY A 15 18.16 -18.32 -25.65
N HIS A 16 17.63 -17.12 -25.75
CA HIS A 16 17.70 -16.10 -24.69
C HIS A 16 16.29 -15.78 -24.14
N GLU A 17 16.21 -15.53 -22.85
CA GLU A 17 14.96 -15.15 -22.20
C GLU A 17 15.14 -13.83 -21.43
N PHE A 18 14.47 -12.79 -21.91
CA PHE A 18 14.43 -11.49 -21.27
C PHE A 18 13.53 -11.53 -20.02
N LYS A 19 14.06 -11.09 -18.89
CA LYS A 19 13.33 -10.91 -17.64
C LYS A 19 13.73 -9.64 -16.93
N LEU A 20 12.91 -9.24 -15.95
CA LEU A 20 13.13 -8.07 -15.11
C LEU A 20 13.39 -8.49 -13.66
N SER A 21 14.18 -7.69 -12.93
CA SER A 21 14.48 -7.89 -11.51
C SER A 21 14.74 -6.55 -10.82
N THR A 22 14.64 -6.53 -9.50
CA THR A 22 15.13 -5.43 -8.67
C THR A 22 16.60 -5.59 -8.30
N THR A 23 17.19 -6.75 -8.61
CA THR A 23 18.57 -7.09 -8.33
C THR A 23 19.35 -7.18 -9.65
N GLN A 24 20.54 -6.60 -9.69
CA GLN A 24 21.41 -6.71 -10.86
C GLN A 24 21.68 -8.19 -11.20
N ASP A 25 21.62 -8.53 -12.49
CA ASP A 25 21.75 -9.89 -13.02
C ASP A 25 20.67 -10.88 -12.53
N GLY A 26 19.58 -10.33 -11.95
CA GLY A 26 18.38 -11.08 -11.62
C GLY A 26 18.61 -12.31 -10.74
N THR A 27 18.09 -13.44 -11.19
CA THR A 27 18.16 -14.72 -10.47
C THR A 27 19.57 -15.35 -10.47
N HIS A 28 20.52 -14.83 -11.25
CA HIS A 28 21.92 -15.25 -11.20
C HIS A 28 22.65 -14.72 -9.95
N THR A 29 22.15 -13.64 -9.36
CA THR A 29 22.66 -13.10 -8.11
C THR A 29 21.95 -13.78 -6.93
N SER A 30 22.73 -14.17 -5.91
CA SER A 30 22.18 -14.81 -4.72
C SER A 30 21.08 -13.95 -4.07
N GLY A 31 19.90 -14.53 -3.91
CA GLY A 31 18.71 -13.83 -3.38
C GLY A 31 17.95 -12.97 -4.39
N GLY A 32 18.42 -12.89 -5.64
CA GLY A 32 17.71 -12.18 -6.71
C GLY A 32 16.45 -12.93 -7.14
N THR A 33 15.39 -12.18 -7.44
CA THR A 33 14.09 -12.72 -7.88
C THR A 33 13.61 -11.98 -9.12
N GLU A 34 12.79 -12.66 -9.91
CA GLU A 34 12.13 -12.02 -11.05
C GLU A 34 11.12 -10.96 -10.56
N TYR A 35 11.14 -9.81 -11.23
CA TYR A 35 10.13 -8.76 -11.04
C TYR A 35 8.98 -8.98 -12.00
N ILE A 36 7.80 -9.28 -11.47
CA ILE A 36 6.61 -9.63 -12.25
C ILE A 36 5.48 -8.59 -12.16
N ARG A 37 5.62 -7.59 -11.30
CA ARG A 37 4.56 -6.61 -11.10
C ARG A 37 4.40 -5.71 -12.32
N GLY A 38 3.18 -5.64 -12.85
CA GLY A 38 2.88 -4.88 -14.06
C GLY A 38 3.53 -5.44 -15.32
N VAL A 39 4.10 -6.67 -15.26
CA VAL A 39 4.70 -7.34 -16.40
C VAL A 39 3.72 -8.30 -17.03
N VAL A 40 3.52 -8.17 -18.34
CA VAL A 40 2.74 -9.11 -19.17
C VAL A 40 3.67 -9.62 -20.25
N LYS A 41 3.77 -10.94 -20.38
CA LYS A 41 4.62 -11.60 -21.38
C LYS A 41 3.75 -12.35 -22.38
N ASP A 42 4.00 -12.15 -23.65
CA ASP A 42 3.49 -12.98 -24.72
C ASP A 42 4.64 -13.59 -25.55
N THR A 43 4.33 -14.17 -26.71
CA THR A 43 5.32 -14.83 -27.57
C THR A 43 6.20 -13.84 -28.34
N THR A 44 5.84 -12.58 -28.40
CA THR A 44 6.45 -11.56 -29.27
C THR A 44 7.00 -10.39 -28.49
N SER A 45 6.49 -10.16 -27.28
CA SER A 45 6.83 -8.98 -26.49
C SER A 45 6.73 -9.22 -25.00
N ILE A 46 7.40 -8.35 -24.26
CA ILE A 46 7.21 -8.17 -22.83
C ILE A 46 6.72 -6.74 -22.61
N GLU A 47 5.58 -6.61 -21.97
CA GLU A 47 5.00 -5.32 -21.59
C GLU A 47 5.26 -5.04 -20.12
N LEU A 48 5.77 -3.85 -19.82
CA LEU A 48 5.92 -3.35 -18.45
C LEU A 48 5.00 -2.14 -18.26
N THR A 49 4.02 -2.26 -17.41
CA THR A 49 3.23 -1.12 -16.95
C THR A 49 3.84 -0.59 -15.66
N VAL A 50 4.47 0.57 -15.76
CA VAL A 50 5.08 1.25 -14.61
C VAL A 50 4.00 2.00 -13.85
N ASP A 51 3.68 1.53 -12.66
CA ASP A 51 2.82 2.25 -11.72
C ASP A 51 3.66 3.04 -10.70
N HIS A 52 2.98 3.76 -9.83
CA HIS A 52 3.60 4.58 -8.79
C HIS A 52 4.35 3.77 -7.71
N THR A 53 4.21 2.46 -7.71
CA THR A 53 4.89 1.57 -6.75
C THR A 53 6.07 0.87 -7.38
N ALA A 54 6.33 1.11 -8.66
CA ALA A 54 7.50 0.57 -9.33
C ALA A 54 8.78 1.13 -8.67
N PRO A 55 9.81 0.32 -8.48
CA PRO A 55 11.08 0.79 -7.95
C PRO A 55 11.70 1.82 -8.91
N ALA A 56 12.49 2.75 -8.38
CA ALA A 56 13.18 3.76 -9.19
C ALA A 56 14.18 3.14 -10.20
N GLN A 57 14.55 1.89 -9.96
CA GLN A 57 15.46 1.15 -10.82
C GLN A 57 15.05 -0.31 -10.92
N LEU A 58 15.02 -0.81 -12.14
CA LEU A 58 14.91 -2.22 -12.48
C LEU A 58 16.13 -2.64 -13.30
N TYR A 59 16.38 -3.91 -13.34
CA TYR A 59 17.39 -4.54 -14.18
C TYR A 59 16.70 -5.51 -15.13
N TYR A 60 17.07 -5.47 -16.40
CA TYR A 60 16.74 -6.56 -17.30
C TYR A 60 17.92 -7.54 -17.36
N TYR A 61 17.64 -8.80 -17.52
CA TYR A 61 18.64 -9.85 -17.57
C TYR A 61 18.20 -11.01 -18.46
N ASP A 62 19.16 -11.80 -18.90
CA ASP A 62 18.96 -13.02 -19.66
C ASP A 62 19.07 -14.24 -18.73
N THR A 63 18.07 -15.10 -18.71
CA THR A 63 18.11 -16.32 -17.86
C THR A 63 19.09 -17.36 -18.35
N ALA A 64 19.53 -17.30 -19.63
CA ALA A 64 20.46 -18.25 -20.23
C ALA A 64 21.94 -17.97 -19.90
N GLY A 65 22.26 -16.83 -19.29
CA GLY A 65 23.66 -16.53 -18.94
C GLY A 65 23.83 -15.31 -18.06
N THR A 66 24.88 -15.37 -17.23
CA THR A 66 25.23 -14.29 -16.28
C THR A 66 25.78 -13.05 -16.98
N ASN A 67 25.61 -11.90 -16.33
CA ASN A 67 26.14 -10.59 -16.80
C ASN A 67 25.63 -10.16 -18.19
N LYS A 68 24.48 -10.67 -18.58
CA LYS A 68 23.77 -10.28 -19.79
C LYS A 68 22.53 -9.50 -19.45
N GLY A 69 22.64 -8.19 -19.41
CA GLY A 69 21.53 -7.34 -19.06
C GLY A 69 21.97 -5.90 -18.85
N GLY A 70 21.08 -5.11 -18.27
CA GLY A 70 21.35 -3.70 -18.01
C GLY A 70 20.32 -3.09 -17.06
N ILE A 71 20.36 -1.77 -16.98
CA ILE A 71 19.59 -0.98 -16.03
C ILE A 71 18.43 -0.30 -16.77
N ILE A 72 17.27 -0.33 -16.17
CA ILE A 72 16.11 0.50 -16.52
C ILE A 72 15.92 1.51 -15.40
N ASN A 73 16.21 2.77 -15.66
CA ASN A 73 15.92 3.86 -14.73
C ASN A 73 14.49 4.32 -14.95
N ILE A 74 13.68 4.25 -13.90
CA ILE A 74 12.31 4.71 -13.92
C ILE A 74 12.30 6.16 -13.45
N THR A 75 12.29 7.10 -14.41
CA THR A 75 12.19 8.52 -14.14
C THR A 75 10.73 8.92 -13.94
N GLY A 76 10.45 9.72 -12.94
CA GLY A 76 9.06 10.06 -12.58
C GLY A 76 8.34 8.96 -11.80
N ALA A 77 9.05 7.88 -11.40
CA ALA A 77 8.67 7.21 -10.17
C ALA A 77 8.69 8.31 -9.11
N SER A 78 7.51 8.87 -8.82
CA SER A 78 7.38 9.74 -7.66
C SER A 78 8.00 9.01 -6.48
N SER A 79 8.67 9.72 -5.59
CA SER A 79 8.92 9.25 -4.21
C SER A 79 7.77 8.34 -3.82
N PRO A 80 8.03 7.19 -3.16
CA PRO A 80 6.96 6.25 -2.86
C PRO A 80 5.75 7.07 -2.47
N ILE A 81 4.61 6.88 -3.20
CA ILE A 81 3.41 7.62 -2.85
C ILE A 81 3.15 7.22 -1.42
N GLU A 82 3.47 8.11 -0.51
CA GLU A 82 3.07 7.94 0.86
C GLU A 82 1.56 8.04 0.87
N TYR A 83 0.90 6.90 0.80
CA TYR A 83 -0.52 6.86 1.05
C TYR A 83 -0.77 7.38 2.46
N LYS A 84 -1.59 8.40 2.57
CA LYS A 84 -1.97 8.97 3.86
C LYS A 84 -3.47 9.18 3.86
N PHE A 85 -4.11 8.80 4.93
CA PHE A 85 -5.50 9.17 5.10
C PHE A 85 -5.60 10.70 5.27
N THR A 86 -6.48 11.31 4.50
CA THR A 86 -6.80 12.72 4.64
C THR A 86 -8.20 12.83 5.25
N ILE A 87 -8.29 13.50 6.39
CA ILE A 87 -9.55 13.75 7.08
C ILE A 87 -9.72 15.26 7.16
N ASN A 88 -10.81 15.77 6.60
CA ASN A 88 -11.09 17.22 6.52
C ASN A 88 -9.88 18.02 5.97
N THR A 89 -9.29 17.53 4.87
CA THR A 89 -8.12 18.13 4.19
C THR A 89 -6.78 18.04 4.93
N VAL A 90 -6.73 17.46 6.13
CA VAL A 90 -5.50 17.26 6.90
C VAL A 90 -5.02 15.83 6.75
N GLN A 91 -3.74 15.65 6.44
CA GLN A 91 -3.13 14.32 6.32
C GLN A 91 -2.88 13.72 7.71
N GLN A 92 -3.39 12.50 7.90
CA GLN A 92 -3.21 11.69 9.12
C GLN A 92 -3.37 12.49 10.43
N PRO A 93 -4.48 13.27 10.59
CA PRO A 93 -4.62 14.12 11.75
C PRO A 93 -4.79 13.31 13.02
N THR A 94 -4.37 13.89 14.13
CA THR A 94 -4.85 13.47 15.44
C THR A 94 -6.31 13.88 15.59
N LEU A 95 -7.17 12.93 15.86
CA LEU A 95 -8.59 13.17 16.09
C LEU A 95 -8.86 13.29 17.60
N SER A 96 -9.82 14.13 17.94
CA SER A 96 -10.34 14.23 19.31
C SER A 96 -11.82 13.91 19.29
N VAL A 97 -12.23 12.94 20.07
CA VAL A 97 -13.62 12.51 20.19
C VAL A 97 -14.02 12.49 21.67
N THR A 98 -15.29 12.69 21.94
CA THR A 98 -15.85 12.72 23.31
C THR A 98 -16.78 11.52 23.49
N ARG A 99 -16.67 10.84 24.62
CA ARG A 99 -17.54 9.73 25.00
C ARG A 99 -19.01 10.18 25.02
N GLY A 100 -19.89 9.27 24.67
CA GLY A 100 -21.33 9.53 24.57
C GLY A 100 -21.76 10.20 23.26
N ASN A 101 -20.83 10.64 22.43
CA ASN A 101 -21.14 11.20 21.12
C ASN A 101 -21.01 10.16 20.01
N LYS A 102 -21.72 10.41 18.92
CA LYS A 102 -21.67 9.60 17.71
C LYS A 102 -20.82 10.28 16.65
N TYR A 103 -19.84 9.55 16.12
CA TYR A 103 -18.95 10.00 15.04
C TYR A 103 -19.17 9.14 13.80
N VAL A 104 -19.22 9.77 12.63
CA VAL A 104 -19.38 9.08 11.36
C VAL A 104 -18.19 9.42 10.47
N PHE A 105 -17.44 8.41 10.10
CA PHE A 105 -16.35 8.53 9.11
C PHE A 105 -16.89 8.06 7.77
N LEU A 106 -16.97 8.97 6.81
CA LEU A 106 -17.37 8.66 5.45
C LEU A 106 -16.15 8.19 4.64
N LEU A 107 -16.26 7.01 4.06
CA LEU A 107 -15.19 6.36 3.29
C LEU A 107 -15.49 6.35 1.78
N SER A 108 -16.46 7.15 1.34
CA SER A 108 -16.94 7.18 -0.05
C SER A 108 -16.00 7.91 -1.02
N ASP A 109 -14.87 8.45 -0.55
CA ASP A 109 -13.90 9.10 -1.43
C ASP A 109 -13.24 8.06 -2.35
N LYS A 110 -13.22 8.36 -3.65
CA LYS A 110 -12.64 7.47 -4.67
C LYS A 110 -11.15 7.19 -4.46
N THR A 111 -10.45 8.06 -3.75
CA THR A 111 -9.03 7.88 -3.42
C THR A 111 -8.81 6.82 -2.33
N MET A 112 -9.87 6.43 -1.62
CA MET A 112 -9.79 5.31 -0.67
C MET A 112 -9.42 4.00 -1.34
N GLY A 113 -9.83 3.78 -2.59
CA GLY A 113 -9.46 2.62 -3.39
C GLY A 113 -9.67 1.31 -2.63
N PHE A 114 -8.59 0.58 -2.39
CA PHE A 114 -8.60 -0.68 -1.64
C PHE A 114 -8.31 -0.50 -0.15
N HIS A 115 -8.15 0.73 0.34
CA HIS A 115 -7.84 0.96 1.75
C HIS A 115 -9.07 0.76 2.61
N THR A 116 -8.93 -0.08 3.63
CA THR A 116 -9.92 -0.21 4.69
C THR A 116 -9.37 0.47 5.95
N VAL A 117 -10.13 1.42 6.48
CA VAL A 117 -9.81 2.05 7.76
C VAL A 117 -10.21 1.12 8.89
N LYS A 118 -9.28 0.82 9.78
CA LYS A 118 -9.49 0.03 10.99
C LYS A 118 -9.00 0.78 12.21
N PHE A 119 -9.45 0.35 13.39
CA PHE A 119 -9.03 0.94 14.67
C PHE A 119 -8.30 -0.12 15.50
N SER A 120 -7.36 0.31 16.35
CA SER A 120 -6.60 -0.56 17.25
C SER A 120 -6.15 0.22 18.48
N GLU A 121 -5.83 -0.47 19.56
CA GLU A 121 -5.18 0.10 20.74
C GLU A 121 -3.66 0.24 20.55
N ILE A 122 -3.12 -0.38 19.51
CA ILE A 122 -1.69 -0.33 19.16
C ILE A 122 -1.50 0.49 17.88
N ILE A 123 -0.53 1.41 17.92
CA ILE A 123 -0.16 2.19 16.74
C ILE A 123 0.14 1.28 15.55
N ASN A 124 -0.33 1.66 14.37
CA ASN A 124 -0.18 0.87 13.14
C ASN A 124 -0.92 -0.49 13.17
N GLY A 125 -1.74 -0.74 14.19
CA GLY A 125 -2.64 -1.88 14.30
C GLY A 125 -1.96 -3.24 14.11
N THR A 126 -2.51 -4.06 13.22
CA THR A 126 -2.05 -5.43 12.94
C THR A 126 -0.62 -5.49 12.40
N TRP A 127 -0.10 -4.41 11.81
CA TRP A 127 1.29 -4.33 11.35
C TRP A 127 2.30 -4.37 12.49
N ASN A 128 1.89 -3.92 13.68
CA ASN A 128 2.71 -3.94 14.89
C ASN A 128 2.24 -5.01 15.89
N GLY A 129 1.55 -6.04 15.42
CA GLY A 129 1.08 -7.15 16.26
C GLY A 129 -0.17 -6.83 17.10
N GLY A 130 -0.83 -5.69 16.84
CA GLY A 130 -2.10 -5.35 17.45
C GLY A 130 -3.26 -6.14 16.83
N VAL A 131 -4.42 -5.99 17.45
CA VAL A 131 -5.68 -6.52 16.94
C VAL A 131 -6.63 -5.38 16.57
N GLU A 132 -7.57 -5.65 15.68
CA GLU A 132 -8.60 -4.68 15.34
C GLU A 132 -9.51 -4.43 16.55
N TYR A 133 -9.68 -3.16 16.91
CA TYR A 133 -10.67 -2.73 17.90
C TYR A 133 -12.02 -2.58 17.22
N THR A 134 -12.98 -3.37 17.67
CA THR A 134 -14.33 -3.43 17.08
C THR A 134 -15.44 -2.98 18.03
N SER A 135 -15.13 -2.77 19.31
CA SER A 135 -16.13 -2.34 20.29
C SER A 135 -16.66 -0.95 19.96
N LYS A 136 -17.99 -0.75 20.03
CA LYS A 136 -18.65 0.53 19.71
C LYS A 136 -18.41 1.04 18.29
N ILE A 137 -18.04 0.13 17.37
CA ILE A 137 -17.84 0.42 15.97
C ILE A 137 -18.87 -0.35 15.15
N THR A 138 -19.60 0.36 14.32
CA THR A 138 -20.55 -0.21 13.37
C THR A 138 -20.10 0.20 11.95
N ARG A 139 -20.06 -0.75 11.02
CA ARG A 139 -19.77 -0.49 9.61
C ARG A 139 -21.07 -0.60 8.82
N VAL A 140 -21.40 0.45 8.09
CA VAL A 140 -22.60 0.52 7.24
C VAL A 140 -22.22 1.12 5.91
N ASN A 141 -22.31 0.33 4.85
CA ASN A 141 -21.87 0.75 3.50
C ASN A 141 -20.45 1.35 3.53
N ASP A 142 -20.30 2.58 3.00
CA ASP A 142 -19.04 3.32 2.98
C ASP A 142 -18.86 4.20 4.22
N SER A 143 -19.31 3.73 5.38
CA SER A 143 -19.22 4.52 6.62
C SER A 143 -18.80 3.66 7.81
N ILE A 144 -18.01 4.27 8.69
CA ILE A 144 -17.72 3.76 10.03
C ILE A 144 -18.45 4.67 11.03
N ILE A 145 -19.28 4.07 11.86
CA ILE A 145 -19.92 4.74 12.98
C ILE A 145 -19.17 4.34 14.24
N PHE A 146 -18.70 5.30 14.99
CA PHE A 146 -18.02 5.12 16.26
C PHE A 146 -18.74 5.87 17.37
N GLU A 147 -19.14 5.15 18.41
CA GLU A 147 -19.91 5.67 19.55
C GLU A 147 -19.17 5.33 20.86
N PRO A 148 -18.05 6.02 21.17
CA PRO A 148 -17.24 5.71 22.34
C PRO A 148 -18.03 5.89 23.64
N ASP A 149 -17.86 4.95 24.57
CA ASP A 149 -18.46 4.95 25.91
C ASP A 149 -17.36 4.91 26.99
N ASP A 150 -17.76 4.73 28.26
CA ASP A 150 -16.86 4.70 29.40
C ASP A 150 -15.84 3.54 29.36
N ASN A 151 -16.16 2.46 28.65
CA ASN A 151 -15.28 1.31 28.49
C ASN A 151 -14.33 1.47 27.30
N THR A 152 -14.50 2.52 26.51
CA THR A 152 -13.62 2.78 25.37
C THR A 152 -12.25 3.28 25.87
N PRO A 153 -11.11 2.74 25.40
CA PRO A 153 -9.78 3.24 25.73
C PRO A 153 -9.64 4.75 25.50
N ASN A 154 -8.77 5.41 26.27
CA ASN A 154 -8.51 6.86 26.11
C ASN A 154 -7.81 7.20 24.80
N VAL A 155 -7.12 6.22 24.21
CA VAL A 155 -6.39 6.37 22.94
C VAL A 155 -6.67 5.16 22.08
N LEU A 156 -7.06 5.43 20.85
CA LEU A 156 -7.09 4.47 19.76
C LEU A 156 -6.27 5.00 18.58
N TYR A 157 -5.92 4.12 17.69
CA TYR A 157 -5.23 4.45 16.45
C TYR A 157 -6.10 3.99 15.28
N TYR A 158 -6.33 4.87 14.31
CA TYR A 158 -6.87 4.45 13.04
C TYR A 158 -5.72 4.09 12.10
N TYR A 159 -5.88 3.05 11.30
CA TYR A 159 -4.83 2.55 10.41
C TYR A 159 -5.41 1.92 9.15
N SER A 160 -4.57 1.76 8.13
CA SER A 160 -4.89 0.98 6.93
C SER A 160 -4.46 -0.48 7.12
N ASP A 161 -5.32 -1.41 6.77
CA ASP A 161 -4.98 -2.83 6.75
C ASP A 161 -4.19 -3.26 5.50
N GLN A 162 -4.11 -2.39 4.47
CA GLN A 162 -3.41 -2.67 3.21
C GLN A 162 -1.95 -2.23 3.22
N TYR A 163 -1.62 -1.15 3.94
CA TYR A 163 -0.27 -0.60 3.99
C TYR A 163 0.08 -0.11 5.39
N SER A 164 1.30 -0.42 5.81
CA SER A 164 1.82 0.05 7.09
C SER A 164 2.04 1.57 7.11
N ASN A 165 2.05 2.15 8.30
CA ASN A 165 2.32 3.58 8.57
C ASN A 165 1.31 4.55 7.92
N ILE A 166 0.13 4.07 7.57
CA ILE A 166 -0.99 4.90 7.16
C ILE A 166 -2.01 4.90 8.29
N GLY A 167 -2.17 6.03 8.94
CA GLY A 167 -3.10 6.18 10.05
C GLY A 167 -2.73 7.33 10.98
N GLY A 168 -3.38 7.38 12.13
CA GLY A 168 -3.15 8.42 13.12
C GLY A 168 -3.78 8.09 14.47
N ILE A 169 -3.85 9.08 15.32
CA ILE A 169 -4.29 8.95 16.71
C ILE A 169 -5.72 9.42 16.85
N ILE A 170 -6.50 8.72 17.67
CA ILE A 170 -7.81 9.16 18.16
C ILE A 170 -7.72 9.31 19.68
N ASN A 171 -7.73 10.53 20.16
CA ASN A 171 -7.84 10.83 21.59
C ASN A 171 -9.32 10.81 22.01
N ILE A 172 -9.66 9.98 22.98
CA ILE A 172 -11.02 9.86 23.51
C ILE A 172 -11.07 10.55 24.87
N THR A 173 -11.89 11.59 24.99
CA THR A 173 -12.01 12.45 26.17
C THR A 173 -13.45 12.40 26.73
N GLY A 174 -13.62 13.03 27.88
CA GLY A 174 -14.91 13.08 28.59
C GLY A 174 -15.17 11.83 29.43
N GLN A 175 -16.06 11.97 30.41
CA GLN A 175 -16.68 10.85 31.10
C GLN A 175 -18.03 10.59 30.42
N GLY A 176 -18.42 9.33 30.30
CA GLY A 176 -19.76 9.00 29.84
C GLY A 176 -20.78 9.67 30.73
N ILE A 177 -21.91 10.03 30.17
CA ILE A 177 -23.02 10.57 30.94
C ILE A 177 -23.49 9.41 31.83
N PRO A 178 -23.44 9.52 33.17
CA PRO A 178 -24.04 8.50 34.03
C PRO A 178 -25.50 8.36 33.64
N ILE A 179 -25.93 7.14 33.35
CA ILE A 179 -27.34 6.81 33.12
C ILE A 179 -28.06 6.80 34.47
#